data_4493f6b944d3fe58c52c7e8c14a5e3eb
#
_entry.id   4493f6b944d3fe58c52c7e8c14a5e3eb
#
_cell.length_a   1.000
_cell.length_b   1.000
_cell.length_c   1.000
_cell.angle_alpha   90.00
_cell.angle_beta   90.00
_cell.angle_gamma   90.00
#
_symmetry.space_group_name_H-M   'P 1'
#
loop_
_entity.id
_entity.type
_entity.pdbx_description
1 polymer ?
#
loop_
_entity_poly.entity_id
_entity_poly.type
_entity_poly.pdbx_seq_one_letter_code
_entity_poly.pdbx_strand_id
1 'polypeptide(L)'
;MGKGGRRIKLMNIIPIFPTPIGQVFNFITNDERIELIKSIKDTKHVEHDAIKGDGSSTFYTSFKGLNKNIKNRLEQQVNDYAKTYGMKPNLKIINIWSNIQNDGSVLEEHYHPGSYVSGALYINVDDSCSISFHNPNPYIYFTRFEDKTSFNYEWQSFLVNNGDLILFPSWLKHGNHKDINRMNGRMVISFNTYKYSYNSVTDNEDF
;
A
#
# COMPACT_ATOMS: atom_id res chain seq x y z
N MET A 1 -31.64 22.06 -47.86
CA MET A 1 -31.00 22.83 -46.80
C MET A 1 -30.66 21.88 -45.65
N GLY A 2 -29.41 21.39 -45.64
CA GLY A 2 -28.93 20.46 -44.59
C GLY A 2 -28.61 21.23 -43.35
N LYS A 3 -29.31 20.95 -42.24
CA LYS A 3 -28.92 21.45 -40.91
C LYS A 3 -27.62 20.74 -40.48
N GLY A 4 -26.50 21.41 -40.64
CA GLY A 4 -25.25 20.98 -40.09
C GLY A 4 -25.30 20.98 -38.55
N GLY A 5 -25.56 19.81 -37.95
CA GLY A 5 -25.50 19.66 -36.52
C GLY A 5 -24.08 19.99 -36.04
N ARG A 6 -23.91 21.02 -35.22
CA ARG A 6 -22.64 21.30 -34.49
C ARG A 6 -22.34 20.07 -33.67
N ARG A 7 -21.29 19.32 -34.01
CA ARG A 7 -20.70 18.32 -33.12
C ARG A 7 -20.14 19.10 -31.93
N ILE A 8 -20.76 18.91 -30.76
CA ILE A 8 -20.20 19.37 -29.48
C ILE A 8 -18.87 18.64 -29.32
N LYS A 9 -17.75 19.38 -29.30
CA LYS A 9 -16.45 18.80 -28.97
C LYS A 9 -16.48 18.48 -27.48
N LEU A 10 -16.36 17.19 -27.14
CA LEU A 10 -16.20 16.77 -25.75
C LEU A 10 -14.85 17.30 -25.22
N MET A 11 -14.89 17.86 -24.02
CA MET A 11 -13.68 18.26 -23.30
C MET A 11 -12.83 17.02 -23.00
N ASN A 12 -11.54 17.08 -23.28
CA ASN A 12 -10.59 16.07 -22.84
C ASN A 12 -10.02 16.48 -21.47
N ILE A 13 -10.24 15.63 -20.45
CA ILE A 13 -9.72 15.84 -19.09
C ILE A 13 -8.45 15.00 -18.93
N ILE A 14 -7.35 15.65 -18.66
CA ILE A 14 -6.05 15.03 -18.49
C ILE A 14 -5.67 15.11 -17.00
N PRO A 15 -5.54 13.98 -16.28
CA PRO A 15 -5.02 13.98 -14.93
C PRO A 15 -3.54 14.35 -14.96
N ILE A 16 -3.15 15.33 -14.13
CA ILE A 16 -1.76 15.73 -13.95
C ILE A 16 -1.32 15.40 -12.52
N PHE A 17 -0.06 15.02 -12.35
CA PHE A 17 0.53 14.59 -11.06
C PHE A 17 -0.19 13.40 -10.40
N PRO A 18 -0.48 12.31 -11.16
CA PRO A 18 -1.09 11.14 -10.58
C PRO A 18 -0.14 10.47 -9.57
N THR A 19 -0.70 9.97 -8.47
CA THR A 19 0.05 9.13 -7.54
C THR A 19 -0.18 7.65 -7.93
N PRO A 20 0.84 6.93 -8.42
CA PRO A 20 0.66 5.55 -8.85
C PRO A 20 0.56 4.62 -7.64
N ILE A 21 -0.38 3.67 -7.70
CA ILE A 21 -0.48 2.55 -6.78
C ILE A 21 -0.30 1.27 -7.60
N GLY A 22 0.64 0.42 -7.20
CA GLY A 22 0.84 -0.89 -7.80
C GLY A 22 -0.07 -1.92 -7.13
N GLN A 23 -0.79 -2.71 -7.92
CA GLN A 23 -1.58 -3.85 -7.43
C GLN A 23 -1.21 -5.10 -8.22
N VAL A 24 -0.86 -6.17 -7.51
CA VAL A 24 -0.61 -7.49 -8.08
C VAL A 24 -1.62 -8.45 -7.48
N PHE A 25 -2.55 -8.91 -8.29
CA PHE A 25 -3.56 -9.88 -7.86
C PHE A 25 -2.96 -11.27 -7.73
N ASN A 26 -3.36 -12.00 -6.69
CA ASN A 26 -2.93 -13.37 -6.44
C ASN A 26 -1.40 -13.53 -6.50
N PHE A 27 -0.67 -12.61 -5.87
CA PHE A 27 0.80 -12.63 -5.86
C PHE A 27 1.38 -13.90 -5.24
N ILE A 28 0.71 -14.48 -4.24
CA ILE A 28 1.06 -15.76 -3.62
C ILE A 28 0.04 -16.85 -3.94
N THR A 29 0.50 -18.09 -4.00
CA THR A 29 -0.38 -19.26 -4.14
C THR A 29 -1.14 -19.54 -2.84
N ASN A 30 -2.19 -20.37 -2.91
CA ASN A 30 -2.93 -20.76 -1.72
C ASN A 30 -2.07 -21.55 -0.73
N ASP A 31 -1.16 -22.40 -1.21
CA ASP A 31 -0.25 -23.16 -0.34
C ASP A 31 0.73 -22.23 0.39
N GLU A 32 1.34 -21.28 -0.33
CA GLU A 32 2.20 -20.25 0.29
C GLU A 32 1.41 -19.42 1.32
N ARG A 33 0.14 -19.12 1.04
CA ARG A 33 -0.72 -18.39 1.96
C ARG A 33 -0.97 -19.18 3.25
N ILE A 34 -1.27 -20.48 3.15
CA ILE A 34 -1.48 -21.35 4.30
C ILE A 34 -0.22 -21.43 5.17
N GLU A 35 0.95 -21.57 4.55
CA GLU A 35 2.25 -21.57 5.25
C GLU A 35 2.49 -20.23 5.98
N LEU A 36 2.19 -19.10 5.34
CA LEU A 36 2.33 -17.78 5.94
C LEU A 36 1.36 -17.55 7.09
N ILE A 37 0.10 -18.00 6.99
CA ILE A 37 -0.87 -17.94 8.10
C ILE A 37 -0.32 -18.67 9.32
N LYS A 38 0.21 -19.89 9.13
CA LYS A 38 0.83 -20.67 10.21
C LYS A 38 2.01 -19.90 10.81
N SER A 39 2.92 -19.42 9.98
CA SER A 39 4.11 -18.68 10.42
C SER A 39 3.75 -17.41 11.20
N ILE A 40 2.72 -16.67 10.77
CA ILE A 40 2.23 -15.48 11.47
C ILE A 40 1.69 -15.87 12.85
N LYS A 41 0.85 -16.92 12.93
CA LYS A 41 0.27 -17.39 14.20
C LYS A 41 1.33 -17.90 15.19
N ASP A 42 2.39 -18.52 14.69
CA ASP A 42 3.50 -19.04 15.50
C ASP A 42 4.48 -17.92 15.96
N THR A 43 4.34 -16.70 15.42
CA THR A 43 5.19 -15.55 15.78
C THR A 43 4.55 -14.74 16.90
N LYS A 44 5.35 -14.33 17.89
CA LYS A 44 4.88 -13.45 18.97
C LYS A 44 4.61 -12.04 18.43
N HIS A 45 3.39 -11.58 18.53
CA HIS A 45 2.95 -10.22 18.27
C HIS A 45 2.83 -9.43 19.58
N VAL A 46 2.96 -8.12 19.49
CA VAL A 46 2.82 -7.17 20.59
C VAL A 46 1.89 -6.03 20.19
N GLU A 47 1.39 -5.28 21.13
CA GLU A 47 0.63 -4.06 20.86
C GLU A 47 1.44 -3.09 20.00
N HIS A 48 0.74 -2.31 19.17
CA HIS A 48 1.32 -1.32 18.28
C HIS A 48 0.50 -0.04 18.30
N ASP A 49 1.16 1.10 18.53
CA ASP A 49 0.51 2.39 18.78
C ASP A 49 -0.43 2.85 17.66
N ALA A 50 -0.12 2.50 16.41
CA ALA A 50 -0.96 2.84 15.25
C ALA A 50 -2.16 1.90 15.07
N ILE A 51 -2.25 0.78 15.80
CA ILE A 51 -3.41 -0.13 15.77
C ILE A 51 -4.31 0.21 16.95
N LYS A 52 -5.52 0.66 16.68
CA LYS A 52 -6.55 0.89 17.70
C LYS A 52 -7.54 -0.26 17.72
N GLY A 53 -7.99 -0.61 18.92
CA GLY A 53 -8.84 -1.79 19.13
C GLY A 53 -8.01 -3.07 19.28
N ASP A 54 -8.63 -4.23 19.05
CA ASP A 54 -8.00 -5.54 19.22
C ASP A 54 -7.11 -5.88 18.02
N GLY A 55 -5.82 -5.62 18.16
CA GLY A 55 -4.82 -5.96 17.15
C GLY A 55 -3.40 -5.89 17.67
N SER A 56 -2.50 -6.51 16.93
CA SER A 56 -1.10 -6.65 17.31
C SER A 56 -0.18 -6.71 16.09
N SER A 57 1.12 -6.48 16.31
CA SER A 57 2.12 -6.39 15.26
C SER A 57 3.47 -6.99 15.66
N THR A 58 4.25 -7.38 14.66
CA THR A 58 5.68 -7.66 14.83
C THR A 58 6.56 -6.47 14.42
N PHE A 59 6.02 -5.27 14.31
CA PHE A 59 6.75 -4.06 13.85
C PHE A 59 8.04 -3.82 14.63
N TYR A 60 8.00 -3.94 15.96
CA TYR A 60 9.16 -3.73 16.83
C TYR A 60 10.12 -4.93 16.90
N THR A 61 9.70 -6.13 16.44
CA THR A 61 10.48 -7.37 16.57
C THR A 61 10.89 -7.99 15.25
N SER A 62 10.35 -7.47 14.15
CA SER A 62 10.45 -7.97 12.77
C SER A 62 9.81 -9.34 12.55
N PHE A 63 9.18 -9.54 11.40
CA PHE A 63 8.65 -10.84 10.98
C PHE A 63 9.70 -11.61 10.18
N LYS A 64 10.09 -12.79 10.69
CA LYS A 64 11.11 -13.65 10.07
C LYS A 64 10.52 -14.83 9.28
N GLY A 65 9.20 -14.97 9.27
CA GLY A 65 8.52 -16.10 8.64
C GLY A 65 8.38 -16.04 7.12
N LEU A 66 8.87 -14.97 6.48
CA LEU A 66 8.84 -14.85 5.04
C LEU A 66 9.98 -15.64 4.39
N ASN A 67 9.66 -16.65 3.57
CA ASN A 67 10.68 -17.43 2.90
C ASN A 67 11.41 -16.62 1.81
N LYS A 68 12.63 -17.07 1.47
CA LYS A 68 13.52 -16.36 0.54
C LYS A 68 12.91 -16.21 -0.86
N ASN A 69 12.14 -17.21 -1.34
CA ASN A 69 11.53 -17.16 -2.66
C ASN A 69 10.48 -16.05 -2.74
N ILE A 70 9.56 -15.99 -1.78
CA ILE A 70 8.54 -14.93 -1.72
C ILE A 70 9.22 -13.56 -1.59
N LYS A 71 10.25 -13.43 -0.72
CA LYS A 71 11.01 -12.17 -0.57
C LYS A 71 11.63 -11.73 -1.90
N ASN A 72 12.26 -12.62 -2.65
CA ASN A 72 12.87 -12.29 -3.94
C ASN A 72 11.82 -11.81 -4.96
N ARG A 73 10.66 -12.46 -5.01
CA ARG A 73 9.55 -12.04 -5.88
C ARG A 73 8.99 -10.67 -5.47
N LEU A 74 8.86 -10.39 -4.16
CA LEU A 74 8.48 -9.08 -3.66
C LEU A 74 9.48 -8.00 -4.10
N GLU A 75 10.79 -8.25 -3.94
CA GLU A 75 11.84 -7.32 -4.37
C GLU A 75 11.81 -7.08 -5.89
N GLN A 76 11.45 -8.08 -6.69
CA GLN A 76 11.25 -7.91 -8.12
C GLN A 76 10.07 -6.97 -8.41
N GLN A 77 8.89 -7.20 -7.79
CA GLN A 77 7.72 -6.34 -7.97
C GLN A 77 7.98 -4.90 -7.50
N VAL A 78 8.69 -4.75 -6.37
CA VAL A 78 9.14 -3.43 -5.88
C VAL A 78 9.97 -2.70 -6.92
N ASN A 79 10.95 -3.39 -7.54
CA ASN A 79 11.84 -2.75 -8.52
C ASN A 79 11.14 -2.48 -9.85
N ASP A 80 10.16 -3.30 -10.24
CA ASP A 80 9.34 -3.03 -11.42
C ASP A 80 8.40 -1.83 -11.19
N TYR A 81 7.82 -1.73 -10.00
CA TYR A 81 7.08 -0.54 -9.58
C TYR A 81 7.97 0.72 -9.54
N ALA A 82 9.18 0.61 -8.96
CA ALA A 82 10.14 1.70 -8.89
C ALA A 82 10.50 2.26 -10.28
N LYS A 83 10.73 1.38 -11.27
CA LYS A 83 10.97 1.79 -12.67
C LYS A 83 9.79 2.56 -13.24
N THR A 84 8.56 2.06 -13.04
CA THR A 84 7.34 2.72 -13.50
C THR A 84 7.17 4.11 -12.89
N TYR A 85 7.61 4.27 -11.63
CA TYR A 85 7.58 5.54 -10.90
C TYR A 85 8.81 6.44 -11.18
N GLY A 86 9.69 6.05 -12.09
CA GLY A 86 10.90 6.81 -12.47
C GLY A 86 12.08 6.67 -11.51
N MET A 87 12.04 5.71 -10.58
CA MET A 87 13.14 5.44 -9.65
C MET A 87 14.15 4.45 -10.25
N LYS A 88 15.42 4.53 -9.82
CA LYS A 88 16.43 3.52 -10.16
C LYS A 88 16.07 2.17 -9.48
N PRO A 89 16.05 1.03 -10.20
CA PRO A 89 15.63 -0.26 -9.67
C PRO A 89 16.76 -0.97 -8.92
N ASN A 90 17.02 -0.57 -7.69
CA ASN A 90 17.98 -1.23 -6.80
C ASN A 90 17.51 -1.24 -5.33
N LEU A 91 16.20 -1.20 -5.15
CA LEU A 91 15.59 -1.21 -3.83
C LEU A 91 15.63 -2.60 -3.21
N LYS A 92 15.90 -2.67 -1.91
CA LYS A 92 15.88 -3.88 -1.11
C LYS A 92 14.87 -3.76 0.03
N ILE A 93 14.17 -4.85 0.31
CA ILE A 93 13.28 -4.94 1.47
C ILE A 93 14.15 -5.19 2.70
N ILE A 94 14.11 -4.27 3.65
CA ILE A 94 14.89 -4.38 4.89
C ILE A 94 14.05 -4.48 6.16
N ASN A 95 12.87 -3.87 6.18
CA ASN A 95 11.93 -3.99 7.28
C ASN A 95 10.70 -4.78 6.83
N ILE A 96 10.39 -5.86 7.56
CA ILE A 96 9.22 -6.69 7.31
C ILE A 96 8.53 -6.93 8.64
N TRP A 97 7.21 -6.74 8.68
CA TRP A 97 6.40 -7.05 9.86
C TRP A 97 5.05 -7.61 9.44
N SER A 98 4.42 -8.34 10.35
CA SER A 98 3.06 -8.84 10.20
C SER A 98 2.13 -8.18 11.20
N ASN A 99 0.91 -7.89 10.79
CA ASN A 99 -0.15 -7.36 11.62
C ASN A 99 -1.28 -8.39 11.71
N ILE A 100 -1.85 -8.53 12.89
CA ILE A 100 -3.10 -9.25 13.14
C ILE A 100 -4.10 -8.24 13.68
N GLN A 101 -5.30 -8.18 13.09
CA GLN A 101 -6.37 -7.30 13.51
C GLN A 101 -7.66 -8.09 13.65
N ASN A 102 -8.44 -7.79 14.70
CA ASN A 102 -9.75 -8.36 14.95
C ASN A 102 -10.88 -7.34 14.70
N ASP A 103 -12.13 -7.77 14.77
CA ASP A 103 -13.30 -6.94 14.52
C ASP A 103 -13.27 -5.63 15.31
N GLY A 104 -13.64 -4.55 14.66
CA GLY A 104 -13.63 -3.19 15.23
C GLY A 104 -12.27 -2.51 15.28
N SER A 105 -11.17 -3.22 14.96
CA SER A 105 -9.84 -2.61 14.98
C SER A 105 -9.57 -1.78 13.73
N VAL A 106 -8.70 -0.78 13.88
CA VAL A 106 -8.24 0.07 12.79
C VAL A 106 -6.74 0.27 12.85
N LEU A 107 -6.10 0.36 11.69
CA LEU A 107 -4.75 0.89 11.54
C LEU A 107 -4.88 2.38 11.18
N GLU A 108 -4.43 3.23 12.08
CA GLU A 108 -4.48 4.68 11.90
C GLU A 108 -3.67 5.13 10.68
N GLU A 109 -4.01 6.31 10.19
CA GLU A 109 -3.30 6.96 9.11
C GLU A 109 -1.85 7.21 9.47
N HIS A 110 -0.94 6.73 8.63
CA HIS A 110 0.50 6.91 8.80
C HIS A 110 1.23 6.89 7.46
N TYR A 111 2.54 7.18 7.50
CA TYR A 111 3.47 7.09 6.38
C TYR A 111 4.81 6.56 6.88
N HIS A 112 5.72 6.20 5.96
CA HIS A 112 7.00 5.56 6.33
C HIS A 112 8.19 6.46 5.96
N PRO A 113 8.63 7.36 6.87
CA PRO A 113 9.78 8.24 6.62
C PRO A 113 11.05 7.44 6.35
N GLY A 114 11.87 7.92 5.40
CA GLY A 114 13.15 7.28 5.07
C GLY A 114 13.05 6.04 4.18
N SER A 115 11.85 5.61 3.78
CA SER A 115 11.63 4.55 2.80
C SER A 115 11.21 5.13 1.45
N TYR A 116 11.44 4.39 0.36
CA TYR A 116 11.07 4.79 -1.00
C TYR A 116 9.75 4.19 -1.44
N VAL A 117 9.63 2.88 -1.31
CA VAL A 117 8.45 2.10 -1.64
C VAL A 117 8.06 1.28 -0.43
N SER A 118 6.80 1.31 -0.07
CA SER A 118 6.20 0.44 0.93
C SER A 118 5.22 -0.52 0.26
N GLY A 119 4.96 -1.64 0.91
CA GLY A 119 4.02 -2.62 0.40
C GLY A 119 3.28 -3.35 1.50
N ALA A 120 2.11 -3.85 1.12
CA ALA A 120 1.25 -4.68 1.95
C ALA A 120 0.82 -5.93 1.17
N LEU A 121 1.17 -7.11 1.70
CA LEU A 121 0.75 -8.42 1.19
C LEU A 121 -0.37 -8.96 2.08
N TYR A 122 -1.53 -9.17 1.51
CA TYR A 122 -2.75 -9.56 2.21
C TYR A 122 -2.85 -11.08 2.33
N ILE A 123 -2.79 -11.59 3.56
CA ILE A 123 -2.66 -13.02 3.84
C ILE A 123 -4.00 -13.64 4.23
N ASN A 124 -4.75 -12.99 5.11
CA ASN A 124 -6.07 -13.43 5.53
C ASN A 124 -6.99 -12.22 5.62
N VAL A 125 -7.87 -12.09 4.64
CA VAL A 125 -8.83 -10.99 4.50
C VAL A 125 -10.15 -11.52 3.96
N ASP A 126 -11.22 -10.76 4.17
CA ASP A 126 -12.54 -10.96 3.58
C ASP A 126 -12.95 -9.75 2.72
N ASP A 127 -14.15 -9.79 2.18
CA ASP A 127 -14.68 -8.78 1.25
C ASP A 127 -14.87 -7.40 1.91
N SER A 128 -14.77 -7.28 3.23
CA SER A 128 -14.83 -6.01 3.96
C SER A 128 -13.48 -5.32 4.07
N CYS A 129 -12.39 -6.00 3.75
CA CYS A 129 -11.05 -5.49 3.96
C CYS A 129 -10.61 -4.55 2.84
N SER A 130 -10.00 -3.44 3.23
CA SER A 130 -9.47 -2.44 2.31
C SER A 130 -8.15 -1.87 2.80
N ILE A 131 -7.54 -1.06 1.94
CA ILE A 131 -6.52 -0.08 2.26
C ILE A 131 -6.97 1.28 1.73
N SER A 132 -6.86 2.32 2.56
CA SER A 132 -7.25 3.68 2.21
C SER A 132 -6.02 4.57 2.09
N PHE A 133 -5.96 5.38 1.03
CA PHE A 133 -4.91 6.36 0.79
C PHE A 133 -5.47 7.77 0.87
N HIS A 134 -4.74 8.64 1.54
CA HIS A 134 -5.06 10.06 1.64
C HIS A 134 -4.63 10.81 0.39
N ASN A 135 -5.48 11.70 -0.10
CA ASN A 135 -5.14 12.58 -1.21
C ASN A 135 -3.97 13.50 -0.80
N PRO A 136 -2.83 13.42 -1.47
CA PRO A 136 -1.65 14.21 -1.09
C PRO A 136 -1.79 15.70 -1.43
N ASN A 137 -2.82 16.10 -2.18
CA ASN A 137 -3.05 17.50 -2.54
C ASN A 137 -3.75 18.23 -1.38
N PRO A 138 -3.04 19.11 -0.63
CA PRO A 138 -3.63 19.81 0.51
C PRO A 138 -4.66 20.87 0.12
N TYR A 139 -4.68 21.27 -1.15
CA TYR A 139 -5.56 22.34 -1.64
C TYR A 139 -6.97 21.84 -1.98
N ILE A 140 -7.20 20.54 -1.99
CA ILE A 140 -8.52 19.97 -2.27
C ILE A 140 -9.59 20.48 -1.28
N TYR A 141 -9.19 20.84 -0.06
CA TYR A 141 -10.09 21.38 0.97
C TYR A 141 -10.51 22.82 0.75
N PHE A 142 -9.83 23.57 -0.10
CA PHE A 142 -10.19 24.97 -0.40
C PHE A 142 -11.37 25.09 -1.35
N THR A 143 -11.78 23.99 -2.00
CA THR A 143 -12.92 23.98 -2.90
C THR A 143 -14.05 23.15 -2.29
N ARG A 144 -15.24 23.73 -2.23
CA ARG A 144 -16.44 22.98 -1.87
C ARG A 144 -16.99 22.27 -3.11
N PHE A 145 -16.96 20.95 -3.08
CA PHE A 145 -17.49 20.10 -4.15
C PHE A 145 -18.90 19.66 -3.78
N GLU A 146 -19.82 19.70 -4.74
CA GLU A 146 -21.17 19.15 -4.58
C GLU A 146 -21.14 17.63 -4.70
N ASP A 147 -20.39 17.11 -5.69
CA ASP A 147 -20.26 15.69 -5.94
C ASP A 147 -18.81 15.20 -5.73
N LYS A 148 -18.67 13.95 -5.30
CA LYS A 148 -17.40 13.26 -5.20
C LYS A 148 -17.08 12.55 -6.51
N THR A 149 -15.85 12.76 -6.99
CA THR A 149 -15.31 12.13 -8.21
C THR A 149 -13.89 11.66 -7.97
N SER A 150 -13.32 10.88 -8.89
CA SER A 150 -11.92 10.45 -8.83
C SER A 150 -10.90 11.60 -8.76
N PHE A 151 -11.31 12.84 -9.03
CA PHE A 151 -10.44 14.01 -9.00
C PHE A 151 -10.48 14.77 -7.68
N ASN A 152 -11.47 14.51 -6.81
CA ASN A 152 -11.70 15.29 -5.59
C ASN A 152 -11.95 14.44 -4.35
N TYR A 153 -11.69 13.16 -4.36
CA TYR A 153 -11.72 12.35 -3.15
C TYR A 153 -10.64 12.81 -2.16
N GLU A 154 -11.03 12.94 -0.91
CA GLU A 154 -10.09 13.11 0.21
C GLU A 154 -9.34 11.81 0.47
N TRP A 155 -10.04 10.69 0.34
CA TRP A 155 -9.56 9.33 0.53
C TRP A 155 -9.98 8.46 -0.63
N GLN A 156 -9.08 7.57 -1.03
CA GLN A 156 -9.38 6.50 -1.98
C GLN A 156 -9.12 5.18 -1.31
N SER A 157 -10.16 4.36 -1.19
CA SER A 157 -10.05 2.99 -0.68
C SER A 157 -9.99 1.99 -1.81
N PHE A 158 -9.17 0.94 -1.61
CA PHE A 158 -9.04 -0.20 -2.52
C PHE A 158 -9.40 -1.46 -1.74
N LEU A 159 -10.39 -2.21 -2.23
CA LEU A 159 -10.67 -3.55 -1.74
C LEU A 159 -9.51 -4.47 -2.08
N VAL A 160 -9.23 -5.41 -1.19
CA VAL A 160 -8.11 -6.34 -1.29
C VAL A 160 -8.59 -7.76 -1.04
N ASN A 161 -7.96 -8.71 -1.73
CA ASN A 161 -8.26 -10.13 -1.60
C ASN A 161 -7.06 -10.89 -1.01
N ASN A 162 -7.32 -12.11 -0.61
CA ASN A 162 -6.27 -13.02 -0.16
C ASN A 162 -5.22 -13.21 -1.26
N GLY A 163 -3.97 -12.97 -0.93
CA GLY A 163 -2.84 -13.08 -1.85
C GLY A 163 -2.53 -11.82 -2.64
N ASP A 164 -3.29 -10.74 -2.51
CA ASP A 164 -3.02 -9.48 -3.21
C ASP A 164 -1.81 -8.75 -2.59
N LEU A 165 -1.02 -8.13 -3.44
CA LEU A 165 0.09 -7.26 -3.08
C LEU A 165 -0.23 -5.83 -3.54
N ILE A 166 -0.17 -4.88 -2.61
CA ILE A 166 -0.28 -3.45 -2.90
C ILE A 166 1.08 -2.79 -2.67
N LEU A 167 1.52 -1.98 -3.64
CA LEU A 167 2.76 -1.19 -3.59
C LEU A 167 2.44 0.29 -3.73
N PHE A 168 3.11 1.14 -2.97
CA PHE A 168 2.86 2.57 -2.96
C PHE A 168 4.09 3.37 -2.52
N PRO A 169 4.15 4.68 -2.86
CA PRO A 169 5.21 5.54 -2.37
C PRO A 169 5.15 5.62 -0.84
N SER A 170 6.26 5.45 -0.18
CA SER A 170 6.30 5.39 1.31
C SER A 170 5.85 6.69 2.00
N TRP A 171 5.92 7.82 1.30
CA TRP A 171 5.44 9.12 1.78
C TRP A 171 3.91 9.25 1.76
N LEU A 172 3.20 8.38 1.00
CA LEU A 172 1.75 8.46 0.87
C LEU A 172 1.08 7.96 2.15
N LYS A 173 0.29 8.82 2.76
CA LYS A 173 -0.47 8.47 3.96
C LYS A 173 -1.52 7.44 3.66
N HIS A 174 -1.59 6.42 4.51
CA HIS A 174 -2.47 5.27 4.33
C HIS A 174 -2.84 4.62 5.67
N GLY A 175 -3.86 3.78 5.63
CA GLY A 175 -4.36 3.02 6.78
C GLY A 175 -5.63 2.25 6.40
N ASN A 176 -6.39 1.78 7.40
CA ASN A 176 -7.74 1.24 7.18
C ASN A 176 -8.80 1.90 8.08
N HIS A 177 -8.48 3.09 8.61
CA HIS A 177 -9.37 3.82 9.53
C HIS A 177 -10.65 4.35 8.86
N LYS A 178 -10.70 4.40 7.54
CA LYS A 178 -11.93 4.76 6.79
C LYS A 178 -12.86 3.56 6.62
N ASP A 179 -12.27 2.34 6.60
CA ASP A 179 -13.00 1.09 6.50
C ASP A 179 -12.61 0.21 7.68
N ILE A 180 -13.35 0.35 8.78
CA ILE A 180 -13.12 -0.39 10.02
C ILE A 180 -13.14 -1.90 9.71
N ASN A 181 -12.14 -2.62 10.20
CA ASN A 181 -12.07 -4.06 10.06
C ASN A 181 -13.30 -4.76 10.68
N ARG A 182 -13.93 -5.66 9.93
CA ARG A 182 -15.15 -6.39 10.34
C ARG A 182 -14.94 -7.88 10.53
N MET A 183 -13.69 -8.33 10.45
CA MET A 183 -13.35 -9.74 10.63
C MET A 183 -12.37 -9.95 11.77
N ASN A 184 -12.38 -11.16 12.33
CA ASN A 184 -11.36 -11.61 13.26
C ASN A 184 -10.21 -12.27 12.50
N GLY A 185 -8.97 -11.98 12.94
CA GLY A 185 -7.78 -12.58 12.37
C GLY A 185 -7.43 -12.08 10.98
N ARG A 186 -7.74 -10.81 10.64
CA ARG A 186 -7.18 -10.16 9.47
C ARG A 186 -5.66 -10.15 9.57
N MET A 187 -4.94 -10.65 8.55
CA MET A 187 -3.49 -10.76 8.55
C MET A 187 -2.89 -10.10 7.33
N VAL A 188 -1.92 -9.22 7.57
CA VAL A 188 -1.19 -8.50 6.53
C VAL A 188 0.30 -8.54 6.84
N ILE A 189 1.14 -8.83 5.84
CA ILE A 189 2.59 -8.64 5.90
C ILE A 189 2.92 -7.33 5.23
N SER A 190 3.50 -6.40 5.98
CA SER A 190 3.92 -5.10 5.48
C SER A 190 5.44 -5.01 5.44
N PHE A 191 5.95 -4.17 4.54
CA PHE A 191 7.39 -4.00 4.39
C PHE A 191 7.76 -2.61 3.88
N ASN A 192 9.00 -2.22 4.16
CA ASN A 192 9.64 -1.01 3.67
C ASN A 192 10.89 -1.33 2.87
N THR A 193 11.23 -0.44 1.94
CA THR A 193 12.41 -0.59 1.09
C THR A 193 13.36 0.58 1.25
N TYR A 194 14.65 0.29 1.03
CA TYR A 194 15.70 1.30 1.00
C TYR A 194 16.60 1.08 -0.21
N LYS A 195 17.27 2.15 -0.64
CA LYS A 195 18.26 2.05 -1.70
C LYS A 195 19.51 1.34 -1.16
N TYR A 196 19.95 0.29 -1.85
CA TYR A 196 21.17 -0.44 -1.46
C TYR A 196 22.41 0.30 -1.99
N SER A 197 22.79 1.38 -1.37
CA SER A 197 24.13 1.97 -1.51
C SER A 197 24.32 3.07 -0.47
N TYR A 198 24.88 2.71 0.64
CA TYR A 198 25.37 3.66 1.62
C TYR A 198 26.92 3.73 1.55
N ASN A 199 27.51 3.65 0.36
CA ASN A 199 28.96 3.75 0.18
C ASN A 199 29.36 4.53 -1.08
N SER A 200 28.73 5.67 -1.33
CA SER A 200 29.38 6.69 -2.15
C SER A 200 28.89 8.08 -1.77
N VAL A 201 29.74 8.81 -1.17
CA VAL A 201 29.64 10.27 -0.92
C VAL A 201 29.65 11.06 -2.24
N THR A 202 29.43 10.40 -3.38
CA THR A 202 29.55 10.97 -4.74
C THR A 202 28.27 11.03 -5.53
N ASP A 203 27.10 10.62 -4.99
CA ASP A 203 25.80 10.76 -5.70
C ASP A 203 25.14 12.14 -5.43
N ASN A 204 25.92 13.20 -5.25
CA ASN A 204 25.45 14.59 -5.18
C ASN A 204 25.34 15.26 -6.57
N GLU A 205 25.28 14.50 -7.62
CA GLU A 205 25.02 15.04 -8.94
C GLU A 205 23.63 14.58 -9.39
N ASP A 206 22.75 15.53 -9.55
CA ASP A 206 21.42 15.55 -10.19
C ASP A 206 20.26 15.87 -9.22
N PHE A 207 20.24 17.15 -8.82
CA PHE A 207 19.00 17.89 -8.58
C PHE A 207 18.91 19.06 -9.56
#